data_42996c55e145ac5fde485f86d03d0b12
#
_entry.id   42996c55e145ac5fde485f86d03d0b12
#
_cell.length_a   1.000
_cell.length_b   1.000
_cell.length_c   1.000
_cell.angle_alpha   90.00
_cell.angle_beta   90.00
_cell.angle_gamma   90.00
#
_symmetry.space_group_name_H-M   'P 1'
#
loop_
_entity.id
_entity.type
_entity.pdbx_description
1 polymer ?
#
loop_
_entity_poly.entity_id
_entity_poly.type
_entity_poly.pdbx_seq_one_letter_code
_entity_poly.pdbx_strand_id
1 'polypeptide(L)'
;SEFGRRDSMTVPMQKYAAKDAEVTLAIAKRQLADIKADDISMLHYWEIDEKMLWCILDMPRVNIDVDGWIKLAEFHKAEGERIQRFLGFNVFSSEIVQAAVEKMVGFKIKDTNAKETLEPLSKNMGQAGRDNEKRFIDDILLARQFRKAAETYGQSWVDQHVEPGGFVFPDWKNNGTETARMACANPNLQNIPTRDLPVFRSLFISRHGKTGWLLIADQEQQEVRILAHLSGDEQMRSDILANVDLHAQAARDFGLASRDEGKTANLALSYGQSAWGLSKRTGISEELAALGIRRRNRRYPAVVEWSQKQIASARALDYVKSTMGRRVWVNRHAQYGGADRNAINSPVQTSAAEQTKLWQVMIHEWCKT
;
A
#
# COMPACT_ATOMS: atom_id res chain seq x y z
N SER A 1 -23.01 -12.33 17.93
CA SER A 1 -23.61 -11.46 18.95
C SER A 1 -24.95 -12.04 19.41
N GLU A 2 -25.40 -11.77 20.64
CA GLU A 2 -26.70 -12.22 21.16
C GLU A 2 -27.88 -11.73 20.30
N PHE A 3 -27.73 -10.59 19.64
CA PHE A 3 -28.77 -10.00 18.78
C PHE A 3 -29.09 -10.85 17.53
N GLY A 4 -28.14 -11.58 16.98
CA GLY A 4 -28.34 -12.38 15.77
C GLY A 4 -28.97 -13.75 15.96
N ARG A 5 -29.32 -14.15 17.22
CA ARG A 5 -29.78 -15.50 17.54
C ARG A 5 -31.19 -15.58 18.13
N ARG A 6 -31.94 -14.48 18.16
CA ARG A 6 -33.28 -14.42 18.79
C ARG A 6 -34.30 -13.82 17.83
N ASP A 7 -35.46 -14.45 17.78
CA ASP A 7 -36.61 -14.00 16.96
C ASP A 7 -37.23 -12.69 17.49
N SER A 8 -36.94 -12.28 18.72
CA SER A 8 -37.41 -11.05 19.33
C SER A 8 -36.39 -10.44 20.29
N MET A 9 -36.31 -9.13 20.33
CA MET A 9 -35.47 -8.39 21.26
C MET A 9 -36.04 -8.41 22.68
N THR A 10 -35.22 -8.75 23.66
CA THR A 10 -35.59 -8.63 25.09
C THR A 10 -35.62 -7.14 25.53
N VAL A 11 -36.32 -6.84 26.63
CA VAL A 11 -36.34 -5.48 27.16
C VAL A 11 -34.95 -4.86 27.44
N PRO A 12 -33.97 -5.60 28.02
CA PRO A 12 -32.61 -5.10 28.13
C PRO A 12 -31.96 -4.77 26.77
N MET A 13 -32.16 -5.60 25.73
CA MET A 13 -31.65 -5.36 24.40
C MET A 13 -32.28 -4.11 23.74
N GLN A 14 -33.59 -3.91 23.94
CA GLN A 14 -34.28 -2.70 23.46
C GLN A 14 -33.73 -1.45 24.14
N LYS A 15 -33.53 -1.48 25.48
CA LYS A 15 -32.92 -0.36 26.21
C LYS A 15 -31.50 -0.05 25.77
N TYR A 16 -30.70 -1.10 25.50
CA TYR A 16 -29.34 -0.94 25.00
C TYR A 16 -29.35 -0.30 23.60
N ALA A 17 -30.17 -0.79 22.68
CA ALA A 17 -30.28 -0.25 21.33
C ALA A 17 -30.80 1.21 21.34
N ALA A 18 -31.77 1.52 22.20
CA ALA A 18 -32.25 2.90 22.34
C ALA A 18 -31.14 3.82 22.86
N LYS A 19 -30.35 3.36 23.86
CA LYS A 19 -29.22 4.13 24.37
C LYS A 19 -28.12 4.34 23.33
N ASP A 20 -27.82 3.36 22.54
CA ASP A 20 -26.85 3.47 21.42
C ASP A 20 -27.31 4.54 20.41
N ALA A 21 -28.57 4.54 20.04
CA ALA A 21 -29.14 5.55 19.14
C ALA A 21 -29.06 6.96 19.72
N GLU A 22 -29.42 7.13 21.03
CA GLU A 22 -29.34 8.40 21.75
C GLU A 22 -27.90 8.95 21.79
N VAL A 23 -26.94 8.09 22.17
CA VAL A 23 -25.51 8.46 22.25
C VAL A 23 -24.95 8.79 20.86
N THR A 24 -25.28 7.99 19.85
CA THR A 24 -24.88 8.25 18.46
C THR A 24 -25.38 9.61 17.97
N LEU A 25 -26.66 9.94 18.26
CA LEU A 25 -27.23 11.25 17.91
C LEU A 25 -26.52 12.40 18.64
N ALA A 26 -26.21 12.23 19.92
CA ALA A 26 -25.50 13.25 20.70
C ALA A 26 -24.08 13.49 20.15
N ILE A 27 -23.35 12.42 19.82
CA ILE A 27 -22.02 12.48 19.17
C ILE A 27 -22.13 13.20 17.82
N ALA A 28 -23.09 12.79 16.97
CA ALA A 28 -23.27 13.39 15.65
C ALA A 28 -23.56 14.90 15.74
N LYS A 29 -24.43 15.33 16.68
CA LYS A 29 -24.73 16.77 16.91
C LYS A 29 -23.47 17.54 17.30
N ARG A 30 -22.63 16.97 18.17
CA ARG A 30 -21.36 17.60 18.57
C ARG A 30 -20.37 17.68 17.42
N GLN A 31 -20.15 16.60 16.73
CA GLN A 31 -19.24 16.55 15.59
C GLN A 31 -19.66 17.49 14.46
N LEU A 32 -20.96 17.55 14.14
CA LEU A 32 -21.48 18.49 13.14
C LEU A 32 -21.28 19.95 13.56
N ALA A 33 -21.38 20.28 14.84
CA ALA A 33 -21.08 21.63 15.30
C ALA A 33 -19.60 21.98 15.11
N ASP A 34 -18.70 21.06 15.45
CA ASP A 34 -17.27 21.25 15.28
C ASP A 34 -16.87 21.33 13.77
N ILE A 35 -17.48 20.52 12.90
CA ILE A 35 -17.28 20.55 11.45
C ILE A 35 -17.80 21.89 10.87
N LYS A 36 -18.99 22.34 11.28
CA LYS A 36 -19.59 23.59 10.81
C LYS A 36 -18.81 24.84 11.21
N ALA A 37 -18.00 24.74 12.27
CA ALA A 37 -17.12 25.84 12.69
C ALA A 37 -15.87 26.00 11.79
N ASP A 38 -15.63 25.08 10.84
CA ASP A 38 -14.47 25.08 9.94
C ASP A 38 -14.92 24.82 8.49
N ASP A 39 -14.93 25.85 7.66
CA ASP A 39 -15.38 25.80 6.27
C ASP A 39 -14.66 24.71 5.44
N ILE A 40 -13.39 24.47 5.73
CA ILE A 40 -12.62 23.42 5.05
C ILE A 40 -13.11 22.03 5.44
N SER A 41 -13.38 21.82 6.74
CA SER A 41 -13.94 20.54 7.23
C SER A 41 -15.35 20.30 6.67
N MET A 42 -16.17 21.36 6.55
CA MET A 42 -17.48 21.31 5.89
C MET A 42 -17.38 20.88 4.43
N LEU A 43 -16.46 21.50 3.67
CA LEU A 43 -16.21 21.16 2.27
C LEU A 43 -15.83 19.66 2.13
N HIS A 44 -14.86 19.18 2.93
CA HIS A 44 -14.44 17.78 2.87
C HIS A 44 -15.55 16.81 3.25
N TYR A 45 -16.33 17.14 4.28
CA TYR A 45 -17.43 16.29 4.73
C TYR A 45 -18.47 16.11 3.61
N TRP A 46 -18.98 17.21 3.04
CA TRP A 46 -20.07 17.16 2.07
C TRP A 46 -19.64 16.80 0.66
N GLU A 47 -18.47 17.29 0.22
CA GLU A 47 -18.06 17.10 -1.18
C GLU A 47 -17.24 15.83 -1.42
N ILE A 48 -16.63 15.27 -0.37
CA ILE A 48 -15.78 14.08 -0.50
C ILE A 48 -16.32 12.93 0.36
N ASP A 49 -16.33 13.09 1.67
CA ASP A 49 -16.50 11.94 2.58
C ASP A 49 -17.94 11.41 2.57
N GLU A 50 -18.93 12.28 2.55
CA GLU A 50 -20.35 11.88 2.46
C GLU A 50 -20.67 11.28 1.09
N LYS A 51 -20.26 11.91 0.00
CA LYS A 51 -20.46 11.38 -1.35
C LYS A 51 -19.75 10.04 -1.54
N MET A 52 -18.54 9.89 -0.99
CA MET A 52 -17.81 8.63 -1.05
C MET A 52 -18.48 7.51 -0.24
N LEU A 53 -19.19 7.85 0.84
CA LEU A 53 -20.00 6.87 1.58
C LEU A 53 -21.09 6.27 0.69
N TRP A 54 -21.79 7.09 -0.10
CA TRP A 54 -22.78 6.59 -1.07
C TRP A 54 -22.12 5.75 -2.18
N CYS A 55 -20.91 6.13 -2.65
CA CYS A 55 -20.17 5.28 -3.57
C CYS A 55 -19.89 3.89 -2.97
N ILE A 56 -19.50 3.82 -1.69
CA ILE A 56 -19.22 2.55 -1.01
C ILE A 56 -20.51 1.71 -0.86
N LEU A 57 -21.64 2.34 -0.50
CA LEU A 57 -22.92 1.65 -0.35
C LEU A 57 -23.44 1.09 -1.67
N ASP A 58 -23.25 1.82 -2.76
CA ASP A 58 -23.64 1.41 -4.11
C ASP A 58 -22.56 0.55 -4.82
N MET A 59 -21.38 0.40 -4.21
CA MET A 59 -20.28 -0.35 -4.82
C MET A 59 -20.68 -1.80 -5.04
N PRO A 60 -20.64 -2.28 -6.29
CA PRO A 60 -21.03 -3.65 -6.56
C PRO A 60 -20.04 -4.62 -5.91
N ARG A 61 -20.59 -5.75 -5.47
CA ARG A 61 -19.79 -6.92 -5.13
C ARG A 61 -18.82 -7.27 -6.26
N VAL A 62 -17.65 -7.75 -5.91
CA VAL A 62 -16.66 -8.21 -6.88
C VAL A 62 -16.96 -9.66 -7.24
N ASN A 63 -16.78 -10.04 -8.49
CA ASN A 63 -16.96 -11.42 -8.90
C ASN A 63 -15.62 -12.06 -9.27
N ILE A 64 -15.45 -13.33 -8.92
CA ILE A 64 -14.24 -14.10 -9.23
C ILE A 64 -14.59 -15.41 -9.96
N ASP A 65 -13.64 -15.88 -10.77
CA ASP A 65 -13.63 -17.24 -11.29
C ASP A 65 -13.18 -18.19 -10.17
N VAL A 66 -14.16 -18.81 -9.49
CA VAL A 66 -13.90 -19.68 -8.31
C VAL A 66 -13.09 -20.90 -8.69
N ASP A 67 -13.40 -21.55 -9.80
CA ASP A 67 -12.68 -22.75 -10.25
C ASP A 67 -11.24 -22.40 -10.64
N GLY A 68 -11.04 -21.30 -11.36
CA GLY A 68 -9.74 -20.77 -11.69
C GLY A 68 -8.94 -20.41 -10.45
N TRP A 69 -9.59 -19.84 -9.43
CA TRP A 69 -8.98 -19.46 -8.16
C TRP A 69 -8.44 -20.67 -7.38
N ILE A 70 -9.26 -21.71 -7.24
CA ILE A 70 -8.88 -22.95 -6.57
C ILE A 70 -7.73 -23.64 -7.32
N LYS A 71 -7.85 -23.79 -8.64
CA LYS A 71 -6.78 -24.36 -9.48
C LYS A 71 -5.45 -23.59 -9.37
N LEU A 72 -5.52 -22.27 -9.29
CA LEU A 72 -4.32 -21.45 -9.12
C LEU A 72 -3.69 -21.66 -7.74
N ALA A 73 -4.50 -21.76 -6.68
CA ALA A 73 -4.01 -22.06 -5.34
C ALA A 73 -3.36 -23.46 -5.25
N GLU A 74 -3.96 -24.46 -5.89
CA GLU A 74 -3.39 -25.82 -6.00
C GLU A 74 -2.09 -25.83 -6.78
N PHE A 75 -2.01 -25.11 -7.89
CA PHE A 75 -0.77 -24.90 -8.66
C PHE A 75 0.33 -24.30 -7.78
N HIS A 76 0.02 -23.22 -7.04
CA HIS A 76 0.99 -22.61 -6.12
C HIS A 76 1.47 -23.60 -5.05
N LYS A 77 0.58 -24.39 -4.49
CA LYS A 77 0.94 -25.43 -3.53
C LYS A 77 1.90 -26.45 -4.15
N ALA A 78 1.53 -26.98 -5.31
CA ALA A 78 2.33 -28.00 -6.02
C ALA A 78 3.73 -27.48 -6.40
N GLU A 79 3.84 -26.24 -6.88
CA GLU A 79 5.13 -25.63 -7.23
C GLU A 79 6.01 -25.39 -5.99
N GLY A 80 5.44 -24.88 -4.92
CA GLY A 80 6.16 -24.73 -3.65
C GLY A 80 6.72 -26.06 -3.12
N GLU A 81 5.91 -27.13 -3.18
CA GLU A 81 6.34 -28.48 -2.82
C GLU A 81 7.38 -29.06 -3.78
N ARG A 82 7.27 -28.78 -5.07
CA ARG A 82 8.25 -29.21 -6.09
C ARG A 82 9.62 -28.61 -5.81
N ILE A 83 9.68 -27.29 -5.57
CA ILE A 83 10.93 -26.60 -5.27
C ILE A 83 11.51 -27.08 -3.94
N GLN A 84 10.68 -27.28 -2.90
CA GLN A 84 11.15 -27.82 -1.62
C GLN A 84 11.73 -29.22 -1.76
N ARG A 85 11.11 -30.10 -2.58
CA ARG A 85 11.67 -31.44 -2.85
C ARG A 85 13.00 -31.36 -3.58
N PHE A 86 13.15 -30.44 -4.54
CA PHE A 86 14.41 -30.20 -5.24
C PHE A 86 15.52 -29.73 -4.28
N LEU A 87 15.21 -28.83 -3.35
CA LEU A 87 16.14 -28.37 -2.32
C LEU A 87 16.50 -29.45 -1.29
N GLY A 88 15.64 -30.45 -1.08
CA GLY A 88 15.88 -31.59 -0.20
C GLY A 88 15.67 -31.31 1.29
N PHE A 89 15.11 -30.16 1.67
CA PHE A 89 14.85 -29.79 3.08
C PHE A 89 13.61 -28.90 3.24
N ASN A 90 13.15 -28.77 4.49
CA ASN A 90 12.00 -27.92 4.82
C ASN A 90 12.40 -26.43 4.79
N VAL A 91 11.95 -25.70 3.77
CA VAL A 91 12.23 -24.25 3.58
C VAL A 91 11.52 -23.33 4.58
N PHE A 92 10.63 -23.87 5.43
CA PHE A 92 9.90 -23.13 6.47
C PHE A 92 10.54 -23.24 7.85
N SER A 93 11.46 -24.19 8.05
CA SER A 93 12.28 -24.23 9.25
C SER A 93 13.39 -23.22 9.16
N SER A 94 13.31 -22.14 9.97
CA SER A 94 14.34 -21.11 9.99
C SER A 94 15.73 -21.67 10.32
N GLU A 95 15.81 -22.62 11.23
CA GLU A 95 17.06 -23.26 11.64
C GLU A 95 17.69 -24.05 10.47
N ILE A 96 16.89 -24.87 9.78
CA ILE A 96 17.37 -25.68 8.65
C ILE A 96 17.82 -24.77 7.49
N VAL A 97 17.00 -23.75 7.17
CA VAL A 97 17.33 -22.79 6.10
C VAL A 97 18.58 -21.98 6.46
N GLN A 98 18.72 -21.54 7.70
CA GLN A 98 19.89 -20.82 8.14
C GLN A 98 21.16 -21.67 7.96
N ALA A 99 21.16 -22.89 8.45
CA ALA A 99 22.30 -23.82 8.29
C ALA A 99 22.61 -24.11 6.81
N ALA A 100 21.58 -24.31 5.97
CA ALA A 100 21.75 -24.58 4.54
C ALA A 100 22.33 -23.37 3.81
N VAL A 101 21.81 -22.15 4.08
CA VAL A 101 22.32 -20.92 3.48
C VAL A 101 23.74 -20.62 3.92
N GLU A 102 24.04 -20.70 5.24
CA GLU A 102 25.39 -20.49 5.79
C GLU A 102 26.42 -21.46 5.17
N LYS A 103 26.04 -22.73 5.00
CA LYS A 103 26.86 -23.71 4.32
C LYS A 103 27.12 -23.35 2.86
N MET A 104 26.11 -22.84 2.17
CA MET A 104 26.19 -22.48 0.74
C MET A 104 27.02 -21.22 0.52
N VAL A 105 26.81 -20.18 1.34
CA VAL A 105 27.51 -18.88 1.17
C VAL A 105 28.90 -18.86 1.86
N GLY A 106 29.17 -19.72 2.84
CA GLY A 106 30.44 -19.86 3.54
C GLY A 106 30.64 -18.92 4.70
N PHE A 107 29.58 -18.22 5.17
CA PHE A 107 29.62 -17.34 6.35
C PHE A 107 28.29 -17.34 7.08
N LYS A 108 28.31 -16.83 8.35
CA LYS A 108 27.14 -16.73 9.22
C LYS A 108 26.17 -15.65 8.74
N ILE A 109 24.87 -15.95 8.82
CA ILE A 109 23.79 -14.97 8.59
C ILE A 109 23.03 -14.72 9.90
N LYS A 110 22.42 -13.54 10.02
CA LYS A 110 21.69 -13.12 11.23
C LYS A 110 20.43 -13.98 11.47
N ASP A 111 19.67 -14.18 10.43
CA ASP A 111 18.37 -14.88 10.43
C ASP A 111 17.98 -15.29 9.01
N THR A 112 16.76 -15.78 8.82
CA THR A 112 16.21 -16.15 7.50
C THR A 112 15.02 -15.29 7.09
N ASN A 113 14.96 -14.03 7.59
CA ASN A 113 13.95 -13.09 7.17
C ASN A 113 14.10 -12.81 5.66
N ALA A 114 13.00 -12.94 4.92
CA ALA A 114 13.05 -12.77 3.47
C ALA A 114 13.53 -11.37 3.08
N LYS A 115 12.90 -10.33 3.59
CA LYS A 115 13.17 -8.93 3.17
C LYS A 115 14.44 -8.34 3.78
N GLU A 116 14.77 -8.72 5.01
CA GLU A 116 15.86 -8.11 5.76
C GLU A 116 17.20 -8.84 5.57
N THR A 117 17.15 -10.13 5.24
CA THR A 117 18.35 -10.97 5.17
C THR A 117 18.50 -11.67 3.84
N LEU A 118 17.52 -12.49 3.40
CA LEU A 118 17.70 -13.35 2.24
C LEU A 118 17.65 -12.60 0.90
N GLU A 119 16.72 -11.67 0.69
CA GLU A 119 16.65 -10.87 -0.55
C GLU A 119 17.92 -9.99 -0.75
N PRO A 120 18.40 -9.24 0.26
CA PRO A 120 19.67 -8.52 0.16
C PRO A 120 20.86 -9.44 -0.07
N LEU A 121 20.88 -10.61 0.58
CA LEU A 121 21.96 -11.59 0.41
C LEU A 121 21.98 -12.15 -1.01
N SER A 122 20.82 -12.56 -1.56
CA SER A 122 20.71 -13.02 -2.96
C SER A 122 21.23 -11.97 -3.94
N LYS A 123 20.83 -10.70 -3.75
CA LYS A 123 21.31 -9.59 -4.57
C LYS A 123 22.83 -9.43 -4.51
N ASN A 124 23.39 -9.46 -3.29
CA ASN A 124 24.83 -9.36 -3.10
C ASN A 124 25.60 -10.53 -3.75
N MET A 125 25.05 -11.75 -3.67
CA MET A 125 25.64 -12.91 -4.36
C MET A 125 25.67 -12.72 -5.88
N GLY A 126 24.59 -12.22 -6.46
CA GLY A 126 24.54 -11.92 -7.90
C GLY A 126 25.54 -10.83 -8.32
N GLN A 127 25.66 -9.75 -7.53
CA GLN A 127 26.66 -8.69 -7.78
C GLN A 127 28.10 -9.18 -7.66
N ALA A 128 28.35 -10.18 -6.84
CA ALA A 128 29.65 -10.82 -6.68
C ALA A 128 29.94 -11.94 -7.72
N GLY A 129 29.03 -12.17 -8.66
CA GLY A 129 29.17 -13.26 -9.67
C GLY A 129 28.97 -14.67 -9.09
N ARG A 130 28.33 -14.77 -7.90
CA ARG A 130 28.05 -16.04 -7.21
C ARG A 130 26.64 -16.54 -7.58
N ASP A 131 26.43 -16.89 -8.84
CA ASP A 131 25.12 -17.19 -9.42
C ASP A 131 24.46 -18.44 -8.81
N ASN A 132 25.24 -19.44 -8.41
CA ASN A 132 24.71 -20.65 -7.79
C ASN A 132 24.13 -20.36 -6.40
N GLU A 133 24.82 -19.56 -5.59
CA GLU A 133 24.37 -19.15 -4.26
C GLU A 133 23.15 -18.24 -4.37
N LYS A 134 23.15 -17.32 -5.33
CA LYS A 134 21.99 -16.50 -5.65
C LYS A 134 20.78 -17.37 -5.96
N ARG A 135 20.92 -18.30 -6.92
CA ARG A 135 19.84 -19.20 -7.35
C ARG A 135 19.29 -20.03 -6.18
N PHE A 136 20.18 -20.56 -5.35
CA PHE A 136 19.80 -21.33 -4.18
C PHE A 136 18.93 -20.52 -3.20
N ILE A 137 19.30 -19.27 -2.94
CA ILE A 137 18.53 -18.37 -2.07
C ILE A 137 17.20 -17.99 -2.73
N ASP A 138 17.21 -17.70 -4.03
CA ASP A 138 16.00 -17.35 -4.79
C ASP A 138 15.00 -18.52 -4.80
N ASP A 139 15.47 -19.76 -4.94
CA ASP A 139 14.61 -20.96 -4.88
C ASP A 139 13.94 -21.12 -3.50
N ILE A 140 14.67 -20.83 -2.40
CA ILE A 140 14.09 -20.81 -1.04
C ILE A 140 13.00 -19.74 -0.93
N LEU A 141 13.29 -18.53 -1.39
CA LEU A 141 12.35 -17.42 -1.37
C LEU A 141 11.11 -17.73 -2.21
N LEU A 142 11.30 -18.26 -3.39
CA LEU A 142 10.23 -18.63 -4.31
C LEU A 142 9.32 -19.73 -3.73
N ALA A 143 9.90 -20.78 -3.15
CA ALA A 143 9.13 -21.84 -2.50
C ALA A 143 8.26 -21.28 -1.36
N ARG A 144 8.83 -20.39 -0.53
CA ARG A 144 8.09 -19.69 0.53
C ARG A 144 6.97 -18.82 -0.01
N GLN A 145 7.20 -18.09 -1.10
CA GLN A 145 6.18 -17.25 -1.74
C GLN A 145 5.01 -18.09 -2.27
N PHE A 146 5.30 -19.16 -3.00
CA PHE A 146 4.29 -20.06 -3.54
C PHE A 146 3.40 -20.66 -2.44
N ARG A 147 4.01 -21.17 -1.39
CA ARG A 147 3.24 -21.76 -0.30
C ARG A 147 2.41 -20.72 0.46
N LYS A 148 2.99 -19.55 0.75
CA LYS A 148 2.26 -18.46 1.39
C LYS A 148 1.05 -18.04 0.56
N ALA A 149 1.18 -17.96 -0.77
CA ALA A 149 0.07 -17.65 -1.65
C ALA A 149 -1.03 -18.72 -1.59
N ALA A 150 -0.64 -20.00 -1.63
CA ALA A 150 -1.57 -21.13 -1.52
C ALA A 150 -2.29 -21.19 -0.18
N GLU A 151 -1.59 -20.93 0.94
CA GLU A 151 -2.17 -20.89 2.28
C GLU A 151 -3.09 -19.69 2.49
N THR A 152 -2.70 -18.52 1.96
CA THR A 152 -3.47 -17.27 2.14
C THR A 152 -4.71 -17.23 1.26
N TYR A 153 -4.62 -17.73 0.02
CA TYR A 153 -5.68 -17.63 -0.99
C TYR A 153 -6.21 -19.01 -1.43
N GLY A 154 -6.05 -20.04 -0.60
CA GLY A 154 -6.52 -21.39 -0.87
C GLY A 154 -8.01 -21.59 -0.62
N GLN A 155 -8.44 -22.85 -0.53
CA GLN A 155 -9.84 -23.25 -0.32
C GLN A 155 -10.46 -22.53 0.90
N SER A 156 -9.74 -22.41 2.01
CA SER A 156 -10.25 -21.75 3.21
C SER A 156 -10.61 -20.28 2.99
N TRP A 157 -9.88 -19.58 2.11
CA TRP A 157 -10.22 -18.20 1.73
C TRP A 157 -11.53 -18.16 0.92
N VAL A 158 -11.71 -19.10 0.00
CA VAL A 158 -12.96 -19.25 -0.77
C VAL A 158 -14.12 -19.55 0.17
N ASP A 159 -13.97 -20.52 1.06
CA ASP A 159 -15.03 -20.92 2.02
C ASP A 159 -15.45 -19.79 2.98
N GLN A 160 -14.53 -18.88 3.29
CA GLN A 160 -14.79 -17.77 4.22
C GLN A 160 -15.35 -16.52 3.55
N HIS A 161 -15.02 -16.26 2.29
CA HIS A 161 -15.21 -14.96 1.67
C HIS A 161 -15.99 -14.97 0.38
N VAL A 162 -16.24 -16.16 -0.21
CA VAL A 162 -16.93 -16.26 -1.50
C VAL A 162 -18.34 -16.79 -1.32
N GLU A 163 -19.30 -15.99 -1.70
CA GLU A 163 -20.70 -16.34 -1.68
C GLU A 163 -21.12 -17.12 -2.95
N PRO A 164 -22.27 -17.82 -2.95
CA PRO A 164 -22.79 -18.50 -4.12
C PRO A 164 -22.81 -17.60 -5.36
N GLY A 165 -22.31 -18.11 -6.48
CA GLY A 165 -22.16 -17.34 -7.72
C GLY A 165 -20.81 -16.61 -7.86
N GLY A 166 -19.86 -16.85 -6.96
CA GLY A 166 -18.50 -16.31 -7.03
C GLY A 166 -18.39 -14.85 -6.56
N PHE A 167 -19.32 -14.40 -5.73
CA PHE A 167 -19.33 -13.02 -5.24
C PHE A 167 -18.52 -12.85 -3.94
N VAL A 168 -17.77 -11.76 -3.88
CA VAL A 168 -16.99 -11.34 -2.72
C VAL A 168 -17.46 -9.97 -2.26
N PHE A 169 -17.71 -9.81 -0.96
CA PHE A 169 -18.20 -8.59 -0.33
C PHE A 169 -17.17 -8.07 0.68
N PRO A 170 -16.24 -7.25 0.25
CA PRO A 170 -15.26 -6.68 1.17
C PRO A 170 -15.84 -5.52 2.00
N ASP A 171 -15.35 -5.37 3.22
CA ASP A 171 -15.64 -4.23 4.09
C ASP A 171 -14.78 -3.03 3.69
N TRP A 172 -15.34 -2.06 3.00
CA TRP A 172 -14.67 -0.83 2.65
C TRP A 172 -14.80 0.22 3.76
N LYS A 173 -13.67 0.80 4.15
CA LYS A 173 -13.58 1.91 5.10
C LYS A 173 -13.17 3.16 4.34
N ASN A 174 -14.02 4.19 4.37
CA ASN A 174 -13.77 5.45 3.65
C ASN A 174 -12.45 6.11 4.06
N ASN A 175 -12.25 6.31 5.37
CA ASN A 175 -11.03 6.89 5.96
C ASN A 175 -10.33 5.81 6.81
N GLY A 176 -9.78 4.78 6.16
CA GLY A 176 -9.18 3.64 6.84
C GLY A 176 -7.74 3.84 7.32
N THR A 177 -7.11 4.96 6.97
CA THR A 177 -5.74 5.32 7.35
C THR A 177 -5.65 6.76 7.84
N GLU A 178 -4.55 7.12 8.52
CA GLU A 178 -4.28 8.51 8.97
C GLU A 178 -4.22 9.51 7.80
N THR A 179 -3.84 9.06 6.61
CA THR A 179 -3.79 9.88 5.39
C THR A 179 -5.09 9.85 4.58
N ALA A 180 -6.21 9.49 5.22
CA ALA A 180 -7.53 9.40 4.61
C ALA A 180 -7.64 8.47 3.39
N ARG A 181 -6.70 7.54 3.18
CA ARG A 181 -6.84 6.49 2.17
C ARG A 181 -7.94 5.53 2.56
N MET A 182 -8.66 5.01 1.59
CA MET A 182 -9.57 3.90 1.80
C MET A 182 -8.80 2.66 2.26
N ALA A 183 -9.41 1.89 3.14
CA ALA A 183 -8.93 0.56 3.52
C ALA A 183 -10.00 -0.49 3.21
N CYS A 184 -9.54 -1.73 3.07
CA CYS A 184 -10.37 -2.87 2.77
C CYS A 184 -10.08 -4.01 3.74
N ALA A 185 -11.13 -4.67 4.23
CA ALA A 185 -11.03 -5.81 5.15
C ALA A 185 -12.09 -6.87 4.77
N ASN A 186 -11.97 -8.07 5.28
CA ASN A 186 -12.93 -9.17 5.25
C ASN A 186 -13.58 -9.47 3.87
N PRO A 187 -12.79 -9.77 2.80
CA PRO A 187 -11.33 -9.89 2.77
C PRO A 187 -10.64 -8.58 2.36
N ASN A 188 -9.33 -8.46 2.66
CA ASN A 188 -8.54 -7.34 2.18
C ASN A 188 -8.12 -7.55 0.72
N LEU A 189 -8.91 -7.05 -0.22
CA LEU A 189 -8.64 -7.16 -1.66
C LEU A 189 -7.43 -6.33 -2.12
N GLN A 190 -7.03 -5.31 -1.34
CA GLN A 190 -5.87 -4.47 -1.66
C GLN A 190 -4.53 -5.22 -1.51
N ASN A 191 -4.52 -6.30 -0.70
CA ASN A 191 -3.33 -7.13 -0.45
C ASN A 191 -3.15 -8.29 -1.44
N ILE A 192 -4.09 -8.51 -2.37
CA ILE A 192 -3.95 -9.58 -3.36
C ILE A 192 -2.74 -9.30 -4.25
N PRO A 193 -1.79 -10.25 -4.39
CA PRO A 193 -0.55 -10.05 -5.15
C PRO A 193 -0.80 -9.65 -6.59
N THR A 194 0.08 -8.77 -7.11
CA THR A 194 0.01 -8.25 -8.48
C THR A 194 1.22 -8.60 -9.34
N ARG A 195 2.27 -9.16 -8.75
CA ARG A 195 3.58 -9.42 -9.38
C ARG A 195 4.19 -10.70 -8.86
N ASP A 196 5.22 -11.15 -9.54
CA ASP A 196 6.19 -12.20 -9.15
C ASP A 196 5.69 -13.65 -9.16
N LEU A 197 4.37 -13.89 -9.17
CA LEU A 197 3.75 -15.21 -9.30
C LEU A 197 2.56 -15.11 -10.27
N PRO A 198 2.04 -16.24 -10.80
CA PRO A 198 0.73 -16.26 -11.42
C PRO A 198 -0.30 -15.66 -10.46
N VAL A 199 -1.00 -14.60 -10.90
CA VAL A 199 -1.66 -13.67 -9.97
C VAL A 199 -3.16 -13.91 -9.87
N PHE A 200 -3.65 -14.00 -8.64
CA PHE A 200 -5.08 -14.10 -8.34
C PHE A 200 -5.92 -12.93 -8.89
N ARG A 201 -5.32 -11.77 -9.08
CA ARG A 201 -6.02 -10.61 -9.66
C ARG A 201 -6.56 -10.83 -11.07
N SER A 202 -5.95 -11.69 -11.86
CA SER A 202 -6.44 -12.03 -13.20
C SER A 202 -7.75 -12.83 -13.19
N LEU A 203 -8.13 -13.35 -12.03
CA LEU A 203 -9.34 -14.15 -11.82
C LEU A 203 -10.55 -13.33 -11.34
N PHE A 204 -10.40 -12.00 -11.20
CA PHE A 204 -11.56 -11.12 -11.09
C PHE A 204 -12.24 -11.02 -12.44
N ILE A 205 -13.54 -11.27 -12.46
CA ILE A 205 -14.35 -11.31 -13.68
C ILE A 205 -15.52 -10.32 -13.58
N SER A 206 -16.07 -9.93 -14.73
CA SER A 206 -17.30 -9.16 -14.76
C SER A 206 -18.48 -9.98 -14.22
N ARG A 207 -19.34 -9.35 -13.43
CA ARG A 207 -20.61 -9.95 -12.99
C ARG A 207 -21.55 -10.33 -14.15
N HIS A 208 -21.29 -9.77 -15.33
CA HIS A 208 -22.04 -10.07 -16.56
C HIS A 208 -21.39 -11.19 -17.39
N GLY A 209 -20.44 -11.92 -16.81
CA GLY A 209 -19.74 -13.02 -17.44
C GLY A 209 -19.02 -12.59 -18.73
N LYS A 210 -19.13 -13.37 -19.79
CA LYS A 210 -18.43 -13.13 -21.07
C LYS A 210 -18.90 -11.89 -21.84
N THR A 211 -20.06 -11.32 -21.50
CA THR A 211 -20.62 -10.13 -22.15
C THR A 211 -20.26 -8.83 -21.43
N GLY A 212 -19.62 -8.92 -20.27
CA GLY A 212 -19.23 -7.77 -19.48
C GLY A 212 -17.73 -7.54 -19.46
N TRP A 213 -17.34 -6.32 -19.08
CA TRP A 213 -15.96 -5.87 -19.00
C TRP A 213 -15.62 -5.41 -17.60
N LEU A 214 -14.37 -5.53 -17.21
CA LEU A 214 -13.78 -4.83 -16.09
C LEU A 214 -12.88 -3.72 -16.66
N LEU A 215 -13.24 -2.47 -16.37
CA LEU A 215 -12.40 -1.34 -16.70
C LEU A 215 -11.43 -1.11 -15.54
N ILE A 216 -10.13 -1.18 -15.82
CA ILE A 216 -9.07 -0.90 -14.87
C ILE A 216 -8.39 0.38 -15.29
N ALA A 217 -8.42 1.39 -14.42
CA ALA A 217 -7.74 2.66 -14.64
C ALA A 217 -6.85 2.98 -13.44
N ASP A 218 -5.64 3.47 -13.72
CA ASP A 218 -4.66 3.84 -12.71
C ASP A 218 -4.09 5.24 -13.02
N GLN A 219 -3.82 6.00 -11.98
CA GLN A 219 -3.24 7.33 -12.12
C GLN A 219 -1.71 7.22 -12.13
N GLU A 220 -1.14 7.46 -13.29
CA GLU A 220 0.30 7.37 -13.47
C GLU A 220 1.06 8.36 -12.59
N GLN A 221 1.96 7.87 -11.73
CA GLN A 221 2.85 8.66 -10.88
C GLN A 221 2.11 9.70 -10.03
N GLN A 222 0.90 9.39 -9.53
CA GLN A 222 0.01 10.31 -8.84
C GLN A 222 0.72 11.13 -7.75
N GLU A 223 1.43 10.47 -6.84
CA GLU A 223 2.10 11.15 -5.71
C GLU A 223 3.22 12.09 -6.16
N VAL A 224 3.95 11.74 -7.23
CA VAL A 224 5.01 12.60 -7.79
C VAL A 224 4.42 13.85 -8.42
N ARG A 225 3.29 13.73 -9.13
CA ARG A 225 2.55 14.85 -9.72
C ARG A 225 1.99 15.79 -8.66
N ILE A 226 1.46 15.23 -7.57
CA ILE A 226 0.98 15.99 -6.42
C ILE A 226 2.15 16.73 -5.72
N LEU A 227 3.28 16.06 -5.53
CA LEU A 227 4.47 16.69 -4.95
C LEU A 227 4.96 17.86 -5.78
N ALA A 228 5.00 17.72 -7.11
CA ALA A 228 5.35 18.80 -8.03
C ALA A 228 4.36 19.99 -7.94
N HIS A 229 3.07 19.70 -7.76
CA HIS A 229 2.04 20.72 -7.56
C HIS A 229 2.20 21.43 -6.21
N LEU A 230 2.30 20.68 -5.11
CA LEU A 230 2.41 21.21 -3.74
C LEU A 230 3.70 22.02 -3.51
N SER A 231 4.81 21.58 -4.09
CA SER A 231 6.10 22.26 -3.97
C SER A 231 6.23 23.47 -4.91
N GLY A 232 5.44 23.49 -5.98
CA GLY A 232 5.59 24.49 -7.05
C GLY A 232 6.91 24.35 -7.81
N ASP A 233 7.57 23.19 -7.79
CA ASP A 233 8.86 22.99 -8.44
C ASP A 233 8.69 22.94 -9.96
N GLU A 234 9.16 23.99 -10.64
CA GLU A 234 8.98 24.15 -12.08
C GLU A 234 9.78 23.12 -12.88
N GLN A 235 10.97 22.73 -12.40
CA GLN A 235 11.76 21.71 -13.09
C GLN A 235 11.08 20.35 -13.00
N MET A 236 10.53 19.99 -11.84
CA MET A 236 9.78 18.73 -11.67
C MET A 236 8.51 18.72 -12.53
N ARG A 237 7.79 19.83 -12.59
CA ARG A 237 6.62 19.98 -13.49
C ARG A 237 6.99 19.83 -14.95
N SER A 238 8.08 20.49 -15.39
CA SER A 238 8.60 20.40 -16.75
C SER A 238 9.01 18.97 -17.10
N ASP A 239 9.73 18.28 -16.21
CA ASP A 239 10.14 16.90 -16.40
C ASP A 239 8.93 15.96 -16.56
N ILE A 240 7.89 16.16 -15.75
CA ILE A 240 6.64 15.39 -15.83
C ILE A 240 5.91 15.64 -17.15
N LEU A 241 5.77 16.90 -17.57
CA LEU A 241 5.10 17.26 -18.82
C LEU A 241 5.86 16.78 -20.06
N ALA A 242 7.19 16.73 -19.98
CA ALA A 242 8.06 16.18 -21.01
C ALA A 242 8.13 14.65 -21.00
N ASN A 243 7.33 13.97 -20.15
CA ASN A 243 7.35 12.52 -19.96
C ASN A 243 8.74 11.95 -19.64
N VAL A 244 9.56 12.71 -18.91
CA VAL A 244 10.85 12.21 -18.41
C VAL A 244 10.60 11.05 -17.46
N ASP A 245 11.26 9.92 -17.69
CA ASP A 245 11.22 8.80 -16.76
C ASP A 245 11.99 9.13 -15.48
N LEU A 246 11.26 9.66 -14.47
CA LEU A 246 11.81 10.08 -13.19
C LEU A 246 12.41 8.93 -12.39
N HIS A 247 12.00 7.69 -12.66
CA HIS A 247 12.58 6.52 -12.02
C HIS A 247 13.92 6.13 -12.67
N ALA A 248 14.00 6.19 -14.00
CA ALA A 248 15.27 6.03 -14.70
C ALA A 248 16.24 7.18 -14.38
N GLN A 249 15.73 8.42 -14.22
CA GLN A 249 16.55 9.55 -13.77
C GLN A 249 17.11 9.30 -12.36
N ALA A 250 16.28 8.85 -11.42
CA ALA A 250 16.74 8.50 -10.08
C ALA A 250 17.79 7.38 -10.13
N ALA A 251 17.61 6.34 -10.96
CA ALA A 251 18.63 5.29 -11.12
C ALA A 251 19.99 5.88 -11.51
N ARG A 252 20.03 6.80 -12.47
CA ARG A 252 21.26 7.50 -12.88
C ARG A 252 21.85 8.36 -11.76
N ASP A 253 21.03 9.14 -11.07
CA ASP A 253 21.48 10.03 -9.99
C ASP A 253 22.11 9.28 -8.82
N PHE A 254 21.61 8.09 -8.53
CA PHE A 254 22.06 7.24 -7.43
C PHE A 254 23.04 6.14 -7.87
N GLY A 255 23.36 6.02 -9.17
CA GLY A 255 24.22 4.96 -9.67
C GLY A 255 23.63 3.56 -9.47
N LEU A 256 22.31 3.43 -9.58
CA LEU A 256 21.57 2.16 -9.44
C LEU A 256 21.57 1.39 -10.76
N ALA A 257 21.53 0.06 -10.67
CA ALA A 257 21.65 -0.81 -11.82
C ALA A 257 20.38 -0.87 -12.69
N SER A 258 19.20 -0.58 -12.09
CA SER A 258 17.93 -0.75 -12.79
C SER A 258 16.96 0.41 -12.53
N ARG A 259 16.00 0.57 -13.46
CA ARG A 259 14.88 1.48 -13.32
C ARG A 259 14.01 1.17 -12.08
N ASP A 260 13.85 -0.10 -11.73
CA ASP A 260 13.06 -0.52 -10.56
C ASP A 260 13.74 -0.14 -9.23
N GLU A 261 15.06 -0.21 -9.17
CA GLU A 261 15.83 0.33 -8.05
C GLU A 261 15.70 1.85 -7.98
N GLY A 262 15.75 2.53 -9.13
CA GLY A 262 15.49 3.97 -9.23
C GLY A 262 14.08 4.33 -8.78
N LYS A 263 13.07 3.52 -9.09
CA LYS A 263 11.70 3.68 -8.57
C LYS A 263 11.67 3.59 -7.04
N THR A 264 12.35 2.60 -6.48
CA THR A 264 12.46 2.42 -5.04
C THR A 264 13.12 3.64 -4.37
N ALA A 265 14.21 4.15 -4.96
CA ALA A 265 14.91 5.33 -4.46
C ALA A 265 14.04 6.60 -4.57
N ASN A 266 13.40 6.82 -5.71
CA ASN A 266 12.56 8.00 -5.95
C ASN A 266 11.37 8.07 -4.99
N LEU A 267 10.67 6.95 -4.78
CA LEU A 267 9.56 6.88 -3.83
C LEU A 267 10.06 7.07 -2.38
N ALA A 268 11.16 6.43 -2.01
CA ALA A 268 11.75 6.58 -0.67
C ALA A 268 12.08 8.04 -0.35
N LEU A 269 12.61 8.78 -1.31
CA LEU A 269 12.92 10.21 -1.16
C LEU A 269 11.69 11.09 -1.12
N SER A 270 10.66 10.78 -1.89
CA SER A 270 9.37 11.48 -1.81
C SER A 270 8.76 11.37 -0.41
N TYR A 271 9.14 10.32 0.34
CA TYR A 271 8.75 10.10 1.73
C TYR A 271 9.79 10.58 2.76
N GLY A 272 10.75 11.41 2.35
CA GLY A 272 11.74 12.00 3.26
C GLY A 272 12.75 11.02 3.84
N GLN A 273 13.09 9.93 3.12
CA GLN A 273 14.05 8.94 3.60
C GLN A 273 15.47 9.51 3.60
N SER A 274 16.24 9.19 4.67
CA SER A 274 17.66 9.58 4.80
C SER A 274 18.58 8.74 3.91
N ALA A 275 19.85 9.19 3.74
CA ALA A 275 20.88 8.45 3.03
C ALA A 275 21.10 7.05 3.62
N TRP A 276 21.14 6.93 4.95
CA TRP A 276 21.23 5.66 5.66
C TRP A 276 20.06 4.72 5.33
N GLY A 277 18.83 5.25 5.41
CA GLY A 277 17.63 4.45 5.11
C GLY A 277 17.57 4.00 3.64
N LEU A 278 18.02 4.86 2.72
CA LEU A 278 18.10 4.54 1.29
C LEU A 278 19.19 3.49 1.02
N SER A 279 20.38 3.64 1.64
CA SER A 279 21.46 2.65 1.60
C SER A 279 20.97 1.25 2.02
N LYS A 280 20.29 1.16 3.16
CA LYS A 280 19.72 -0.11 3.65
C LYS A 280 18.69 -0.73 2.69
N ARG A 281 17.92 0.11 2.00
CA ARG A 281 16.86 -0.36 1.09
C ARG A 281 17.37 -0.78 -0.28
N THR A 282 18.38 -0.10 -0.81
CA THR A 282 18.89 -0.30 -2.18
C THR A 282 20.21 -1.07 -2.22
N GLY A 283 20.93 -1.17 -1.08
CA GLY A 283 22.24 -1.84 -1.00
C GLY A 283 23.41 -0.99 -1.50
N ILE A 284 23.20 0.27 -1.92
CA ILE A 284 24.31 1.20 -2.25
C ILE A 284 24.96 1.75 -0.99
N SER A 285 26.20 2.27 -1.10
CA SER A 285 26.86 2.90 0.04
C SER A 285 26.12 4.16 0.50
N GLU A 286 26.25 4.53 1.77
CA GLU A 286 25.61 5.73 2.31
C GLU A 286 26.15 7.01 1.64
N GLU A 287 27.42 7.02 1.26
CA GLU A 287 28.05 8.14 0.53
C GLU A 287 27.39 8.32 -0.85
N LEU A 288 27.16 7.21 -1.58
CA LEU A 288 26.51 7.26 -2.89
C LEU A 288 25.06 7.68 -2.74
N ALA A 289 24.35 7.17 -1.73
CA ALA A 289 22.99 7.61 -1.41
C ALA A 289 22.95 9.12 -1.11
N ALA A 290 23.86 9.62 -0.28
CA ALA A 290 23.97 11.05 0.02
C ALA A 290 24.30 11.90 -1.21
N LEU A 291 25.15 11.40 -2.11
CA LEU A 291 25.46 12.09 -3.38
C LEU A 291 24.22 12.18 -4.28
N GLY A 292 23.47 11.09 -4.43
CA GLY A 292 22.24 11.05 -5.21
C GLY A 292 21.18 12.00 -4.64
N ILE A 293 21.01 12.02 -3.30
CA ILE A 293 20.12 12.98 -2.63
C ILE A 293 20.53 14.43 -2.95
N ARG A 294 21.82 14.76 -2.88
CA ARG A 294 22.30 16.12 -3.23
C ARG A 294 22.01 16.46 -4.69
N ARG A 295 22.20 15.52 -5.62
CA ARG A 295 21.89 15.72 -7.06
C ARG A 295 20.40 16.00 -7.27
N ARG A 296 19.53 15.19 -6.68
CA ARG A 296 18.08 15.39 -6.74
C ARG A 296 17.64 16.73 -6.12
N ASN A 297 18.16 17.08 -4.94
CA ASN A 297 17.82 18.31 -4.25
C ASN A 297 18.28 19.56 -5.04
N ARG A 298 19.40 19.45 -5.74
CA ARG A 298 19.85 20.51 -6.66
C ARG A 298 18.96 20.62 -7.89
N ARG A 299 18.43 19.51 -8.38
CA ARG A 299 17.51 19.48 -9.52
C ARG A 299 16.13 20.03 -9.17
N TYR A 300 15.64 19.73 -7.96
CA TYR A 300 14.30 20.10 -7.48
C TYR A 300 14.37 20.91 -6.17
N PRO A 301 14.91 22.14 -6.20
CA PRO A 301 15.14 22.92 -4.99
C PRO A 301 13.87 23.34 -4.27
N ALA A 302 12.77 23.60 -5.01
CA ALA A 302 11.50 23.99 -4.40
C ALA A 302 10.85 22.84 -3.62
N VAL A 303 11.11 21.57 -3.99
CA VAL A 303 10.69 20.41 -3.19
C VAL A 303 11.36 20.42 -1.83
N VAL A 304 12.64 20.77 -1.75
CA VAL A 304 13.39 20.84 -0.48
C VAL A 304 12.83 21.96 0.41
N GLU A 305 12.61 23.14 -0.14
CA GLU A 305 12.04 24.28 0.58
C GLU A 305 10.63 23.96 1.09
N TRP A 306 9.79 23.41 0.26
CA TRP A 306 8.45 22.96 0.63
C TRP A 306 8.50 21.92 1.77
N SER A 307 9.40 20.93 1.70
CA SER A 307 9.56 19.91 2.74
C SER A 307 9.93 20.52 4.09
N GLN A 308 10.83 21.50 4.09
CA GLN A 308 11.21 22.23 5.32
C GLN A 308 10.03 23.02 5.90
N LYS A 309 9.22 23.67 5.05
CA LYS A 309 7.98 24.35 5.47
C LYS A 309 6.97 23.39 6.09
N GLN A 310 6.81 22.17 5.54
CA GLN A 310 5.91 21.16 6.13
C GLN A 310 6.41 20.71 7.51
N ILE A 311 7.70 20.46 7.68
CA ILE A 311 8.29 20.10 8.98
C ILE A 311 8.07 21.24 9.99
N ALA A 312 8.32 22.48 9.61
CA ALA A 312 8.09 23.64 10.46
C ALA A 312 6.62 23.78 10.86
N SER A 313 5.69 23.59 9.91
CA SER A 313 4.25 23.60 10.17
C SER A 313 3.83 22.50 11.15
N ALA A 314 4.30 21.26 10.94
CA ALA A 314 4.01 20.15 11.84
C ALA A 314 4.53 20.39 13.28
N ARG A 315 5.72 21.01 13.40
CA ARG A 315 6.29 21.36 14.71
C ARG A 315 5.54 22.48 15.42
N ALA A 316 4.95 23.44 14.68
CA ALA A 316 4.22 24.56 15.22
C ALA A 316 2.75 24.23 15.53
N LEU A 317 2.08 23.46 14.67
CA LEU A 317 0.63 23.28 14.64
C LEU A 317 0.18 21.86 14.96
N ASP A 318 1.06 20.87 15.08
CA ASP A 318 0.78 19.43 15.20
C ASP A 318 0.11 18.80 13.97
N TYR A 319 -0.10 19.55 12.89
CA TYR A 319 -0.68 19.04 11.65
C TYR A 319 -0.04 19.66 10.41
N VAL A 320 -0.25 19.00 9.30
CA VAL A 320 -0.01 19.50 7.96
C VAL A 320 -1.31 19.48 7.15
N LYS A 321 -1.33 20.08 5.96
CA LYS A 321 -2.54 20.17 5.14
C LYS A 321 -2.34 19.52 3.77
N SER A 322 -3.40 18.85 3.29
CA SER A 322 -3.51 18.40 1.90
C SER A 322 -3.69 19.58 0.94
N THR A 323 -3.68 19.31 -0.37
CA THR A 323 -3.99 20.29 -1.42
C THR A 323 -5.35 20.95 -1.22
N MET A 324 -6.33 20.20 -0.72
CA MET A 324 -7.68 20.68 -0.46
C MET A 324 -7.86 21.24 0.96
N GLY A 325 -6.78 21.31 1.76
CA GLY A 325 -6.78 21.90 3.08
C GLY A 325 -7.12 20.96 4.24
N ARG A 326 -7.37 19.68 4.01
CA ARG A 326 -7.58 18.68 5.08
C ARG A 326 -6.40 18.66 6.03
N ARG A 327 -6.67 18.78 7.34
CA ARG A 327 -5.66 18.65 8.38
C ARG A 327 -5.31 17.19 8.63
N VAL A 328 -4.02 16.89 8.60
CA VAL A 328 -3.48 15.58 8.95
C VAL A 328 -2.58 15.74 10.15
N TRP A 329 -2.96 15.13 11.26
CA TRP A 329 -2.21 15.23 12.50
C TRP A 329 -0.91 14.46 12.45
N VAL A 330 0.17 15.07 12.92
CA VAL A 330 1.51 14.50 12.93
C VAL A 330 1.94 14.22 14.35
N ASN A 331 2.22 12.94 14.66
CA ASN A 331 2.73 12.58 15.98
C ASN A 331 4.17 13.09 16.14
N ARG A 332 4.33 14.17 16.93
CA ARG A 332 5.65 14.78 17.22
C ARG A 332 6.60 13.83 17.94
N HIS A 333 6.09 12.84 18.64
CA HIS A 333 6.90 11.88 19.42
C HIS A 333 7.26 10.63 18.62
N ALA A 334 6.98 10.59 17.32
CA ALA A 334 7.40 9.49 16.48
C ALA A 334 8.94 9.40 16.43
N GLN A 335 9.47 8.22 16.78
CA GLN A 335 10.90 7.98 16.88
C GLN A 335 11.63 8.01 15.51
N TYR A 336 12.94 8.16 15.54
CA TYR A 336 13.83 8.04 14.37
C TYR A 336 13.47 8.95 13.18
N GLY A 337 13.09 10.20 13.44
CA GLY A 337 12.69 11.16 12.40
C GLY A 337 11.35 10.80 11.73
N GLY A 338 10.52 9.98 12.37
CA GLY A 338 9.20 9.60 11.88
C GLY A 338 8.28 10.80 11.73
N ALA A 339 8.31 11.75 12.66
CA ALA A 339 7.51 12.97 12.61
C ALA A 339 7.84 13.82 11.37
N ASP A 340 9.10 14.06 11.07
CA ASP A 340 9.52 14.86 9.91
C ASP A 340 9.13 14.15 8.59
N ARG A 341 9.30 12.83 8.51
CA ARG A 341 8.85 12.04 7.35
C ARG A 341 7.34 12.09 7.17
N ASN A 342 6.58 11.97 8.25
CA ASN A 342 5.13 12.08 8.20
C ASN A 342 4.69 13.49 7.78
N ALA A 343 5.38 14.54 8.25
CA ALA A 343 5.10 15.91 7.85
C ALA A 343 5.27 16.13 6.33
N ILE A 344 6.26 15.50 5.70
CA ILE A 344 6.50 15.58 4.25
C ILE A 344 5.52 14.70 3.48
N ASN A 345 5.30 13.47 3.95
CA ASN A 345 4.55 12.45 3.21
C ASN A 345 3.03 12.62 3.31
N SER A 346 2.51 12.99 4.49
CA SER A 346 1.07 13.05 4.73
C SER A 346 0.33 14.02 3.81
N PRO A 347 0.81 15.23 3.51
CA PRO A 347 0.14 16.13 2.55
C PRO A 347 0.00 15.50 1.16
N VAL A 348 1.04 14.82 0.69
CA VAL A 348 1.07 14.17 -0.63
C VAL A 348 0.09 13.00 -0.68
N GLN A 349 0.17 12.09 0.30
CA GLN A 349 -0.70 10.91 0.35
C GLN A 349 -2.16 11.27 0.55
N THR A 350 -2.45 12.24 1.42
CA THR A 350 -3.83 12.68 1.66
C THR A 350 -4.42 13.34 0.43
N SER A 351 -3.66 14.20 -0.25
CA SER A 351 -4.10 14.79 -1.52
C SER A 351 -4.36 13.73 -2.59
N ALA A 352 -3.53 12.69 -2.66
CA ALA A 352 -3.74 11.56 -3.55
C ALA A 352 -5.04 10.79 -3.21
N ALA A 353 -5.29 10.56 -1.93
CA ALA A 353 -6.51 9.91 -1.47
C ALA A 353 -7.77 10.74 -1.81
N GLU A 354 -7.73 12.05 -1.56
CA GLU A 354 -8.83 12.98 -1.89
C GLU A 354 -9.11 13.03 -3.39
N GLN A 355 -8.07 13.15 -4.21
CA GLN A 355 -8.19 13.11 -5.66
C GLN A 355 -8.81 11.78 -6.15
N THR A 356 -8.37 10.66 -5.61
CA THR A 356 -8.90 9.34 -5.96
C THR A 356 -10.36 9.21 -5.57
N LYS A 357 -10.76 9.69 -4.39
CA LYS A 357 -12.16 9.68 -3.94
C LYS A 357 -13.05 10.56 -4.81
N LEU A 358 -12.62 11.78 -5.13
CA LEU A 358 -13.34 12.65 -6.05
C LEU A 358 -13.53 11.99 -7.42
N TRP A 359 -12.51 11.33 -7.92
CA TRP A 359 -12.60 10.59 -9.17
C TRP A 359 -13.63 9.44 -9.08
N GLN A 360 -13.63 8.70 -7.98
CA GLN A 360 -14.65 7.65 -7.73
C GLN A 360 -16.06 8.23 -7.63
N VAL A 361 -16.25 9.36 -6.96
CA VAL A 361 -17.54 10.07 -6.88
C VAL A 361 -18.01 10.49 -8.27
N MET A 362 -17.13 11.09 -9.09
CA MET A 362 -17.46 11.50 -10.46
C MET A 362 -17.88 10.29 -11.33
N ILE A 363 -17.17 9.18 -11.26
CA ILE A 363 -17.52 7.95 -11.97
C ILE A 363 -18.86 7.41 -11.49
N HIS A 364 -19.09 7.40 -10.18
CA HIS A 364 -20.34 6.93 -9.59
C HIS A 364 -21.54 7.77 -10.02
N GLU A 365 -21.41 9.10 -10.01
CA GLU A 365 -22.45 10.01 -10.48
C GLU A 365 -22.72 9.80 -12.00
N TRP A 366 -21.66 9.67 -12.80
CA TRP A 366 -21.78 9.39 -14.22
C TRP A 366 -22.46 8.05 -14.52
N CYS A 367 -22.22 7.01 -13.72
CA CYS A 367 -22.89 5.71 -13.89
C CYS A 367 -24.37 5.73 -13.53
N LYS A 368 -24.88 6.77 -12.88
CA LYS A 368 -26.32 6.94 -12.54
C LYS A 368 -27.10 7.65 -13.66
N THR A 369 -26.41 8.35 -14.54
CA THR A 369 -27.01 9.01 -15.71
C THR A 369 -27.11 8.06 -16.89
#